data_5fb450a40c6af1124ac641f5bf9b041c
#
_entry.id   5fb450a40c6af1124ac641f5bf9b041c
#
_cell.length_a   1.000
_cell.length_b   1.000
_cell.length_c   1.000
_cell.angle_alpha   90.00
_cell.angle_beta   90.00
_cell.angle_gamma   90.00
#
_symmetry.space_group_name_H-M   'P 1'
#
loop_
_entity.id
_entity.type
_entity.pdbx_description
1 polymer ?
#
loop_
_entity_poly.entity_id
_entity_poly.type
_entity_poly.pdbx_seq_one_letter_code
_entity_poly.pdbx_strand_id
1 'polypeptide(L)'
;MTARDIGAGGLARDDGPLDRVERRYDGYVFDLDGTLYLGEMLLPGARDAVLALRAAGSRTVFLTNKPLERPADYAAKLTRLGIPATALEVVSSTDALLRYLRRHAVGARLYPVAEPLLWEMLGEEGWELSDDPARIDVVVVSFDRTFAYPKLQIAFDAVRAGARIVATNPDAYCPVPGGGLPDCAAMLAAIEACTGARAEAIVGKPSPHMAATLLERLALVADRTLLVGDRLETDIRMAIEAGMVPALVLSGATTSLDVARSSVRPRYVLASVADIVPAGVPLVTNHAPTSSVIAAVQTPEP
;
A
#
# COMPACT_ATOMS: atom_id res chain seq x y z
N MET A 1 0.14 -1.53 -47.45
CA MET A 1 -0.69 -2.42 -46.57
C MET A 1 -1.06 -1.57 -45.37
N THR A 2 -2.33 -1.27 -45.28
CA THR A 2 -2.96 -0.27 -44.41
C THR A 2 -3.05 -0.77 -42.97
N ALA A 3 -2.81 0.13 -42.02
CA ALA A 3 -3.04 -0.04 -40.59
C ALA A 3 -4.51 -0.44 -40.35
N ARG A 4 -4.72 -1.54 -39.64
CA ARG A 4 -6.05 -1.93 -39.20
C ARG A 4 -6.37 -1.25 -37.87
N ASP A 5 -7.47 -0.52 -37.88
CA ASP A 5 -8.19 -0.01 -36.74
C ASP A 5 -8.38 -1.09 -35.67
N ILE A 6 -7.80 -0.88 -34.50
CA ILE A 6 -8.19 -1.63 -33.29
C ILE A 6 -9.40 -0.91 -32.72
N GLY A 7 -10.57 -1.42 -33.09
CA GLY A 7 -11.85 -0.94 -32.61
C GLY A 7 -11.92 -1.00 -31.08
N ALA A 8 -12.37 0.10 -30.49
CA ALA A 8 -12.82 0.18 -29.12
C ALA A 8 -14.06 -0.71 -28.95
N GLY A 9 -13.81 -2.00 -28.67
CA GLY A 9 -14.86 -2.92 -28.23
C GLY A 9 -15.26 -2.55 -26.81
N GLY A 10 -16.34 -1.80 -26.66
CA GLY A 10 -17.00 -1.60 -25.39
C GLY A 10 -17.44 -2.95 -24.86
N LEU A 11 -16.71 -3.49 -23.89
CA LEU A 11 -17.14 -4.62 -23.07
C LEU A 11 -18.38 -4.13 -22.31
N ALA A 12 -19.53 -4.75 -22.59
CA ALA A 12 -20.74 -4.57 -21.81
C ALA A 12 -20.40 -4.86 -20.35
N ARG A 13 -20.46 -3.84 -19.51
CA ARG A 13 -20.35 -3.96 -18.06
C ARG A 13 -21.62 -4.66 -17.59
N ASP A 14 -21.47 -5.87 -17.09
CA ASP A 14 -22.53 -6.53 -16.31
C ASP A 14 -22.44 -5.94 -14.89
N ASP A 15 -22.76 -4.66 -14.79
CA ASP A 15 -22.68 -3.87 -13.57
C ASP A 15 -23.94 -4.17 -12.74
N GLY A 16 -23.84 -5.17 -11.86
CA GLY A 16 -24.74 -5.20 -10.72
C GLY A 16 -24.66 -3.84 -9.98
N PRO A 17 -25.70 -3.45 -9.22
CA PRO A 17 -25.71 -2.17 -8.54
C PRO A 17 -24.48 -2.06 -7.64
N LEU A 18 -23.67 -1.01 -7.86
CA LEU A 18 -22.53 -0.70 -7.00
C LEU A 18 -23.03 -0.24 -5.63
N ASP A 19 -22.34 -0.65 -4.59
CA ASP A 19 -22.69 -0.30 -3.22
C ASP A 19 -22.39 1.16 -2.91
N ARG A 20 -22.96 1.65 -1.83
CA ARG A 20 -22.57 2.88 -1.13
C ARG A 20 -22.35 2.56 0.33
N VAL A 21 -21.39 3.24 0.94
CA VAL A 21 -21.15 3.07 2.38
C VAL A 21 -22.33 3.66 3.15
N GLU A 22 -22.98 2.83 4.00
CA GLU A 22 -24.24 3.15 4.65
C GLU A 22 -24.08 4.02 5.90
N ARG A 23 -22.92 3.92 6.58
CA ARG A 23 -22.63 4.61 7.84
C ARG A 23 -21.20 5.10 7.91
N ARG A 24 -20.96 6.08 8.77
CA ARG A 24 -19.59 6.51 9.11
C ARG A 24 -18.93 5.51 10.05
N TYR A 25 -17.64 5.27 9.82
CA TYR A 25 -16.76 4.49 10.68
C TYR A 25 -15.82 5.42 11.45
N ASP A 26 -15.26 4.94 12.56
CA ASP A 26 -14.33 5.73 13.37
C ASP A 26 -12.95 5.83 12.73
N GLY A 27 -12.54 4.79 12.01
CA GLY A 27 -11.31 4.73 11.27
C GLY A 27 -11.50 4.34 9.80
N TYR A 28 -10.70 4.95 8.95
CA TYR A 28 -10.58 4.61 7.54
C TYR A 28 -9.13 4.34 7.19
N VAL A 29 -8.89 3.19 6.59
CA VAL A 29 -7.60 2.79 6.05
C VAL A 29 -7.70 2.84 4.55
N PHE A 30 -6.81 3.58 3.93
CA PHE A 30 -6.74 3.73 2.48
C PHE A 30 -5.50 3.04 1.95
N ASP A 31 -5.66 2.04 1.10
CA ASP A 31 -4.58 1.66 0.20
C ASP A 31 -4.22 2.85 -0.71
N LEU A 32 -3.03 2.85 -1.28
CA LEU A 32 -2.50 3.96 -2.05
C LEU A 32 -2.69 3.78 -3.56
N ASP A 33 -1.91 2.88 -4.16
CA ASP A 33 -1.87 2.68 -5.62
C ASP A 33 -3.13 1.96 -6.11
N GLY A 34 -3.86 2.58 -7.04
CA GLY A 34 -5.14 2.03 -7.53
C GLY A 34 -6.36 2.45 -6.70
N THR A 35 -6.14 2.99 -5.50
CA THR A 35 -7.20 3.42 -4.57
C THR A 35 -7.27 4.93 -4.45
N LEU A 36 -6.18 5.61 -4.08
CA LEU A 36 -6.11 7.07 -3.96
C LEU A 36 -5.49 7.72 -5.18
N TYR A 37 -4.49 7.08 -5.79
CA TYR A 37 -3.79 7.59 -6.97
C TYR A 37 -3.33 6.47 -7.90
N LEU A 38 -2.97 6.83 -9.13
CA LEU A 38 -2.24 6.00 -10.08
C LEU A 38 -0.96 6.75 -10.50
N GLY A 39 0.19 6.22 -10.14
CA GLY A 39 1.47 6.91 -10.35
C GLY A 39 1.48 8.28 -9.68
N GLU A 40 1.58 9.36 -10.45
CA GLU A 40 1.58 10.75 -9.96
C GLU A 40 0.23 11.46 -10.11
N MET A 41 -0.85 10.73 -10.42
CA MET A 41 -2.19 11.31 -10.62
C MET A 41 -3.14 10.85 -9.52
N LEU A 42 -3.71 11.82 -8.80
CA LEU A 42 -4.77 11.55 -7.83
C LEU A 42 -6.04 11.07 -8.55
N LEU A 43 -6.68 10.05 -8.03
CA LEU A 43 -7.96 9.58 -8.56
C LEU A 43 -9.09 10.57 -8.23
N PRO A 44 -10.08 10.70 -9.14
CA PRO A 44 -11.20 11.62 -8.94
C PRO A 44 -11.93 11.37 -7.60
N GLY A 45 -12.16 12.46 -6.85
CA GLY A 45 -12.85 12.42 -5.56
C GLY A 45 -12.04 11.93 -4.36
N ALA A 46 -10.82 11.40 -4.55
CA ALA A 46 -10.00 10.86 -3.46
C ALA A 46 -9.69 11.90 -2.37
N ARG A 47 -9.28 13.11 -2.79
CA ARG A 47 -9.04 14.22 -1.87
C ARG A 47 -10.29 14.58 -1.06
N ASP A 48 -11.39 14.80 -1.75
CA ASP A 48 -12.62 15.27 -1.14
C ASP A 48 -13.20 14.22 -0.18
N ALA A 49 -13.09 12.93 -0.52
CA ALA A 49 -13.49 11.83 0.35
C ALA A 49 -12.67 11.81 1.65
N VAL A 50 -11.32 11.85 1.57
CA VAL A 50 -10.46 11.85 2.75
C VAL A 50 -10.74 13.07 3.64
N LEU A 51 -10.84 14.28 3.05
CA LEU A 51 -11.09 15.50 3.80
C LEU A 51 -12.48 15.51 4.45
N ALA A 52 -13.52 15.04 3.77
CA ALA A 52 -14.87 14.94 4.32
C ALA A 52 -14.93 14.00 5.53
N LEU A 53 -14.29 12.83 5.43
CA LEU A 53 -14.24 11.87 6.54
C LEU A 53 -13.48 12.42 7.74
N ARG A 54 -12.36 13.11 7.52
CA ARG A 54 -11.60 13.81 8.58
C ARG A 54 -12.43 14.92 9.23
N ALA A 55 -13.12 15.75 8.44
CA ALA A 55 -14.00 16.80 8.94
C ALA A 55 -15.16 16.23 9.77
N ALA A 56 -15.63 15.01 9.44
CA ALA A 56 -16.62 14.28 10.21
C ALA A 56 -16.05 13.60 11.47
N GLY A 57 -14.77 13.79 11.78
CA GLY A 57 -14.11 13.27 13.00
C GLY A 57 -13.60 11.83 12.88
N SER A 58 -13.51 11.26 11.70
CA SER A 58 -12.91 9.94 11.50
C SER A 58 -11.39 10.02 11.43
N ARG A 59 -10.70 9.02 11.98
CA ARG A 59 -9.25 8.86 11.81
C ARG A 59 -8.95 8.25 10.46
N THR A 60 -7.87 8.67 9.82
CA THR A 60 -7.44 8.13 8.51
C THR A 60 -6.00 7.68 8.58
N VAL A 61 -5.71 6.54 7.94
CA VAL A 61 -4.36 6.01 7.77
C VAL A 61 -4.20 5.56 6.32
N PHE A 62 -3.02 5.73 5.79
CA PHE A 62 -2.63 5.33 4.45
C PHE A 62 -1.75 4.09 4.52
N LEU A 63 -2.03 3.11 3.69
CA LEU A 63 -1.43 1.78 3.77
C LEU A 63 -0.80 1.38 2.45
N THR A 64 0.44 0.88 2.49
CA THR A 64 1.09 0.36 1.28
C THR A 64 1.93 -0.89 1.57
N ASN A 65 1.96 -1.82 0.60
CA ASN A 65 2.91 -2.94 0.62
C ASN A 65 4.29 -2.55 0.09
N LYS A 66 4.42 -1.40 -0.57
CA LYS A 66 5.69 -0.99 -1.18
C LYS A 66 6.71 -0.55 -0.13
N PRO A 67 7.90 -1.17 -0.09
CA PRO A 67 8.99 -0.81 0.83
C PRO A 67 10.02 0.14 0.16
N LEU A 68 9.66 0.84 -0.91
CA LEU A 68 10.58 1.60 -1.75
C LEU A 68 10.78 3.06 -1.33
N GLU A 69 9.95 3.55 -0.44
CA GLU A 69 10.00 4.93 0.05
C GLU A 69 9.79 4.94 1.56
N ARG A 70 10.26 6.00 2.23
CA ARG A 70 9.99 6.22 3.66
C ARG A 70 8.54 6.66 3.87
N PRO A 71 7.94 6.43 5.03
CA PRO A 71 6.60 6.97 5.34
C PRO A 71 6.49 8.49 5.13
N ALA A 72 7.58 9.24 5.35
CA ALA A 72 7.62 10.69 5.11
C ALA A 72 7.52 11.05 3.63
N ASP A 73 8.10 10.23 2.73
CA ASP A 73 8.07 10.48 1.29
C ASP A 73 6.65 10.22 0.73
N TYR A 74 5.99 9.14 1.18
CA TYR A 74 4.58 8.88 0.87
C TYR A 74 3.67 10.01 1.38
N ALA A 75 3.90 10.50 2.60
CA ALA A 75 3.14 11.63 3.15
C ALA A 75 3.37 12.92 2.36
N ALA A 76 4.60 13.19 1.94
CA ALA A 76 4.93 14.33 1.08
C ALA A 76 4.25 14.20 -0.30
N LYS A 77 4.23 12.99 -0.88
CA LYS A 77 3.52 12.72 -2.14
C LYS A 77 2.02 12.97 -2.00
N LEU A 78 1.38 12.41 -0.97
CA LEU A 78 -0.05 12.64 -0.70
C LEU A 78 -0.37 14.12 -0.54
N THR A 79 0.47 14.86 0.20
CA THR A 79 0.30 16.31 0.42
C THR A 79 0.44 17.07 -0.90
N ARG A 80 1.42 16.76 -1.73
CA ARG A 80 1.61 17.34 -3.07
C ARG A 80 0.40 17.07 -3.98
N LEU A 81 -0.21 15.89 -3.86
CA LEU A 81 -1.42 15.51 -4.58
C LEU A 81 -2.71 16.14 -3.99
N GLY A 82 -2.62 16.89 -2.89
CA GLY A 82 -3.72 17.63 -2.28
C GLY A 82 -4.40 16.92 -1.09
N ILE A 83 -3.85 15.80 -0.62
CA ILE A 83 -4.28 15.12 0.62
C ILE A 83 -3.23 15.39 1.69
N PRO A 84 -3.43 16.37 2.61
CA PRO A 84 -2.48 16.62 3.69
C PRO A 84 -2.24 15.36 4.52
N ALA A 85 -0.98 14.95 4.65
CA ALA A 85 -0.60 13.75 5.38
C ALA A 85 0.72 13.94 6.12
N THR A 86 0.88 13.19 7.21
CA THR A 86 2.13 13.11 7.99
C THR A 86 2.69 11.69 7.91
N ALA A 87 3.98 11.54 8.19
CA ALA A 87 4.61 10.22 8.22
C ALA A 87 3.93 9.26 9.22
N LEU A 88 3.36 9.78 10.30
CA LEU A 88 2.64 8.98 11.30
C LEU A 88 1.32 8.40 10.78
N GLU A 89 0.76 8.98 9.74
CA GLU A 89 -0.47 8.49 9.10
C GLU A 89 -0.20 7.48 7.98
N VAL A 90 1.07 7.19 7.68
CA VAL A 90 1.44 6.18 6.67
C VAL A 90 1.94 4.92 7.36
N VAL A 91 1.45 3.77 6.94
CA VAL A 91 1.91 2.45 7.36
C VAL A 91 2.36 1.68 6.12
N SER A 92 3.59 1.21 6.12
CA SER A 92 4.18 0.44 5.04
C SER A 92 4.52 -1.01 5.45
N SER A 93 4.86 -1.84 4.50
CA SER A 93 5.38 -3.18 4.81
C SER A 93 6.68 -3.14 5.61
N THR A 94 7.46 -2.04 5.52
CA THR A 94 8.63 -1.82 6.36
C THR A 94 8.26 -1.61 7.83
N ASP A 95 7.17 -0.87 8.13
CA ASP A 95 6.68 -0.73 9.53
C ASP A 95 6.27 -2.08 10.11
N ALA A 96 5.59 -2.91 9.32
CA ALA A 96 5.20 -4.26 9.72
C ALA A 96 6.43 -5.17 9.92
N LEU A 97 7.45 -5.04 9.06
CA LEU A 97 8.73 -5.74 9.19
C LEU A 97 9.44 -5.35 10.49
N LEU A 98 9.62 -4.06 10.75
CA LEU A 98 10.27 -3.58 11.96
C LEU A 98 9.56 -4.05 13.23
N ARG A 99 8.21 -3.99 13.23
CA ARG A 99 7.41 -4.51 14.34
C ARG A 99 7.59 -6.02 14.53
N TYR A 100 7.60 -6.78 13.43
CA TYR A 100 7.85 -8.22 13.46
C TYR A 100 9.24 -8.55 14.02
N LEU A 101 10.29 -7.92 13.49
CA LEU A 101 11.67 -8.15 13.91
C LEU A 101 11.88 -7.84 15.40
N ARG A 102 11.31 -6.71 15.90
CA ARG A 102 11.39 -6.37 17.34
C ARG A 102 10.74 -7.39 18.27
N ARG A 103 9.79 -8.18 17.76
CA ARG A 103 9.09 -9.21 18.55
C ARG A 103 9.68 -10.60 18.42
N HIS A 104 10.24 -10.93 17.24
CA HIS A 104 10.59 -12.31 16.90
C HIS A 104 12.07 -12.53 16.55
N ALA A 105 12.86 -11.45 16.42
CA ALA A 105 14.24 -11.52 15.96
C ALA A 105 15.17 -10.57 16.73
N VAL A 106 14.90 -10.34 18.02
CA VAL A 106 15.71 -9.45 18.87
C VAL A 106 17.17 -9.89 18.87
N GLY A 107 18.09 -8.96 18.54
CA GLY A 107 19.53 -9.22 18.47
C GLY A 107 19.98 -10.03 17.25
N ALA A 108 19.08 -10.33 16.32
CA ALA A 108 19.43 -11.04 15.10
C ALA A 108 20.24 -10.14 14.14
N ARG A 109 21.19 -10.75 13.43
CA ARG A 109 21.91 -10.14 12.31
C ARG A 109 21.12 -10.40 11.03
N LEU A 110 20.88 -9.33 10.29
CA LEU A 110 20.01 -9.36 9.12
C LEU A 110 20.82 -9.29 7.83
N TYR A 111 20.34 -9.97 6.81
CA TYR A 111 20.75 -9.78 5.43
C TYR A 111 19.56 -9.39 4.57
N PRO A 112 19.40 -8.12 4.20
CA PRO A 112 18.33 -7.68 3.32
C PRO A 112 18.63 -7.99 1.85
N VAL A 113 17.83 -8.85 1.23
CA VAL A 113 17.69 -8.95 -0.22
C VAL A 113 16.70 -7.87 -0.63
N ALA A 114 17.20 -6.66 -0.81
CA ALA A 114 16.43 -5.44 -0.95
C ALA A 114 17.23 -4.33 -1.64
N GLU A 115 16.54 -3.23 -1.97
CA GLU A 115 17.20 -1.99 -2.41
C GLU A 115 17.91 -1.29 -1.24
N PRO A 116 18.88 -0.37 -1.53
CA PRO A 116 19.69 0.29 -0.53
C PRO A 116 18.90 0.96 0.60
N LEU A 117 17.75 1.54 0.29
CA LEU A 117 16.91 2.23 1.27
C LEU A 117 16.52 1.34 2.45
N LEU A 118 16.17 0.07 2.22
CA LEU A 118 15.81 -0.83 3.32
C LEU A 118 17.01 -1.17 4.19
N TRP A 119 18.21 -1.28 3.61
CA TRP A 119 19.46 -1.42 4.35
C TRP A 119 19.68 -0.22 5.28
N GLU A 120 19.54 0.99 4.76
CA GLU A 120 19.65 2.24 5.53
C GLU A 120 18.65 2.27 6.69
N MET A 121 17.36 2.02 6.40
CA MET A 121 16.31 2.05 7.41
C MET A 121 16.53 1.03 8.53
N LEU A 122 16.96 -0.18 8.20
CA LEU A 122 17.27 -1.20 9.21
C LEU A 122 18.47 -0.80 10.05
N GLY A 123 19.53 -0.24 9.45
CA GLY A 123 20.69 0.28 10.16
C GLY A 123 20.35 1.46 11.09
N GLU A 124 19.53 2.41 10.66
CA GLU A 124 19.05 3.53 11.47
C GLU A 124 18.22 3.06 12.68
N GLU A 125 17.50 1.95 12.54
CA GLU A 125 16.74 1.30 13.61
C GLU A 125 17.62 0.43 14.54
N GLY A 126 18.93 0.42 14.31
CA GLY A 126 19.92 -0.24 15.16
C GLY A 126 20.10 -1.74 14.92
N TRP A 127 19.61 -2.27 13.79
CA TRP A 127 19.84 -3.68 13.44
C TRP A 127 21.28 -3.91 12.97
N GLU A 128 21.89 -5.00 13.43
CA GLU A 128 23.16 -5.47 12.89
C GLU A 128 22.93 -6.08 11.51
N LEU A 129 23.65 -5.59 10.49
CA LEU A 129 23.57 -6.08 9.13
C LEU A 129 24.85 -6.82 8.78
N SER A 130 24.75 -7.91 8.02
CA SER A 130 25.90 -8.72 7.59
C SER A 130 25.67 -9.28 6.19
N ASP A 131 26.72 -9.36 5.41
CA ASP A 131 26.82 -10.09 4.14
C ASP A 131 27.64 -11.38 4.25
N ASP A 132 28.16 -11.70 5.45
CA ASP A 132 28.80 -12.97 5.76
C ASP A 132 27.72 -14.03 6.07
N PRO A 133 27.51 -15.04 5.21
CA PRO A 133 26.49 -16.05 5.39
C PRO A 133 26.55 -16.79 6.73
N ALA A 134 27.76 -16.97 7.28
CA ALA A 134 27.96 -17.66 8.57
C ALA A 134 27.46 -16.85 9.77
N ARG A 135 27.22 -15.56 9.59
CA ARG A 135 26.80 -14.63 10.64
C ARG A 135 25.35 -14.19 10.53
N ILE A 136 24.66 -14.53 9.45
CA ILE A 136 23.29 -14.10 9.19
C ILE A 136 22.31 -14.99 9.96
N ASP A 137 21.43 -14.37 10.75
CA ASP A 137 20.37 -15.05 11.49
C ASP A 137 19.01 -14.98 10.74
N VAL A 138 18.79 -13.88 9.98
CA VAL A 138 17.56 -13.67 9.21
C VAL A 138 17.87 -13.08 7.84
N VAL A 139 17.42 -13.73 6.79
CA VAL A 139 17.35 -13.18 5.42
C VAL A 139 16.03 -12.43 5.28
N VAL A 140 16.09 -11.12 5.08
CA VAL A 140 14.92 -10.27 4.84
C VAL A 140 14.75 -10.10 3.34
N VAL A 141 13.65 -10.62 2.78
CA VAL A 141 13.37 -10.53 1.34
C VAL A 141 12.37 -9.42 1.09
N SER A 142 12.68 -8.56 0.12
CA SER A 142 11.90 -7.38 -0.20
C SER A 142 11.85 -7.13 -1.71
N PHE A 143 11.14 -6.07 -2.14
CA PHE A 143 11.22 -5.59 -3.50
C PHE A 143 12.63 -5.10 -3.79
N ASP A 144 13.27 -5.68 -4.81
CA ASP A 144 14.66 -5.39 -5.13
C ASP A 144 14.91 -5.38 -6.66
N ARG A 145 14.91 -4.18 -7.25
CA ARG A 145 15.23 -3.99 -8.68
C ARG A 145 16.72 -4.17 -8.97
N THR A 146 17.54 -4.29 -7.92
CA THR A 146 18.98 -4.57 -8.02
C THR A 146 19.30 -6.04 -7.72
N PHE A 147 18.27 -6.93 -7.67
CA PHE A 147 18.46 -8.36 -7.44
C PHE A 147 19.42 -8.97 -8.45
N ALA A 148 20.43 -9.65 -7.95
CA ALA A 148 21.50 -10.24 -8.75
C ALA A 148 22.01 -11.54 -8.12
N TYR A 149 22.71 -12.37 -8.92
CA TYR A 149 23.22 -13.67 -8.48
C TYR A 149 24.02 -13.62 -7.17
N PRO A 150 24.90 -12.62 -6.91
CA PRO A 150 25.61 -12.54 -5.62
C PRO A 150 24.68 -12.42 -4.42
N LYS A 151 23.57 -11.65 -4.52
CA LYS A 151 22.58 -11.55 -3.45
C LYS A 151 21.88 -12.89 -3.20
N LEU A 152 21.52 -13.59 -4.27
CA LEU A 152 20.92 -14.93 -4.17
C LEU A 152 21.89 -15.93 -3.54
N GLN A 153 23.18 -15.87 -3.90
CA GLN A 153 24.21 -16.77 -3.36
C GLN A 153 24.38 -16.56 -1.84
N ILE A 154 24.49 -15.31 -1.38
CA ILE A 154 24.59 -15.03 0.06
C ILE A 154 23.35 -15.51 0.81
N ALA A 155 22.16 -15.23 0.28
CA ALA A 155 20.90 -15.70 0.88
C ALA A 155 20.82 -17.23 0.93
N PHE A 156 21.22 -17.92 -0.16
CA PHE A 156 21.27 -19.37 -0.23
C PHE A 156 22.20 -19.95 0.85
N ASP A 157 23.44 -19.45 0.94
CA ASP A 157 24.42 -19.94 1.89
C ASP A 157 23.98 -19.69 3.34
N ALA A 158 23.42 -18.49 3.63
CA ALA A 158 22.88 -18.16 4.94
C ALA A 158 21.73 -19.08 5.37
N VAL A 159 20.76 -19.31 4.47
CA VAL A 159 19.63 -20.21 4.76
C VAL A 159 20.10 -21.65 4.96
N ARG A 160 21.08 -22.10 4.17
CA ARG A 160 21.71 -23.42 4.34
C ARG A 160 22.49 -23.53 5.65
N ALA A 161 23.00 -22.41 6.19
CA ALA A 161 23.64 -22.33 7.51
C ALA A 161 22.62 -22.20 8.66
N GLY A 162 21.32 -22.08 8.38
CA GLY A 162 20.25 -22.05 9.38
C GLY A 162 19.54 -20.70 9.54
N ALA A 163 19.85 -19.70 8.72
CA ALA A 163 19.12 -18.42 8.73
C ALA A 163 17.65 -18.62 8.36
N ARG A 164 16.77 -17.88 9.03
CA ARG A 164 15.33 -17.84 8.75
C ARG A 164 15.04 -16.86 7.60
N ILE A 165 13.93 -17.02 6.92
CA ILE A 165 13.49 -16.13 5.84
C ILE A 165 12.25 -15.35 6.31
N VAL A 166 12.29 -14.02 6.17
CA VAL A 166 11.15 -13.12 6.40
C VAL A 166 10.96 -12.24 5.17
N ALA A 167 9.76 -12.15 4.63
CA ALA A 167 9.46 -11.35 3.45
C ALA A 167 8.59 -10.13 3.78
N THR A 168 8.82 -9.01 3.08
CA THR A 168 8.07 -7.77 3.29
C THR A 168 6.65 -7.85 2.77
N ASN A 169 6.42 -8.51 1.63
CA ASN A 169 5.09 -8.63 1.02
C ASN A 169 5.02 -9.86 0.09
N PRO A 170 3.80 -10.31 -0.30
CA PRO A 170 3.62 -11.44 -1.21
C PRO A 170 3.43 -11.03 -2.67
N ASP A 171 3.62 -9.76 -3.02
CA ASP A 171 3.28 -9.23 -4.34
C ASP A 171 4.20 -9.82 -5.42
N ALA A 172 3.61 -10.38 -6.47
CA ALA A 172 4.35 -10.98 -7.56
C ALA A 172 5.02 -9.92 -8.46
N TYR A 173 4.33 -8.80 -8.65
CA TYR A 173 4.82 -7.66 -9.41
C TYR A 173 4.14 -6.36 -8.98
N CYS A 174 4.87 -5.24 -9.15
CA CYS A 174 4.35 -3.89 -9.03
C CYS A 174 3.89 -3.41 -10.41
N PRO A 175 2.62 -3.02 -10.59
CA PRO A 175 2.14 -2.45 -11.85
C PRO A 175 2.83 -1.13 -12.16
N VAL A 176 3.24 -0.96 -13.41
CA VAL A 176 3.76 0.30 -13.96
C VAL A 176 3.17 0.53 -15.35
N PRO A 177 3.16 1.77 -15.88
CA PRO A 177 2.69 2.02 -17.23
C PRO A 177 3.41 1.12 -18.25
N GLY A 178 2.63 0.37 -19.03
CA GLY A 178 3.15 -0.53 -20.04
C GLY A 178 3.56 -1.94 -19.55
N GLY A 179 3.34 -2.28 -18.27
CA GLY A 179 3.66 -3.62 -17.76
C GLY A 179 3.74 -3.75 -16.26
N GLY A 180 4.74 -4.45 -15.75
CA GLY A 180 4.99 -4.65 -14.33
C GLY A 180 6.46 -4.87 -14.02
N LEU A 181 6.87 -4.56 -12.80
CA LEU A 181 8.19 -4.87 -12.27
C LEU A 181 8.07 -6.06 -11.32
N PRO A 182 8.87 -7.15 -11.47
CA PRO A 182 8.89 -8.25 -10.51
C PRO A 182 9.10 -7.71 -9.08
N ASP A 183 8.26 -8.16 -8.15
CA ASP A 183 8.27 -7.70 -6.76
C ASP A 183 8.76 -8.80 -5.81
N CYS A 184 8.66 -8.61 -4.53
CA CYS A 184 9.20 -9.43 -3.45
C CYS A 184 8.95 -10.94 -3.63
N ALA A 185 7.77 -11.35 -4.09
CA ALA A 185 7.47 -12.76 -4.30
C ALA A 185 8.39 -13.43 -5.34
N ALA A 186 8.88 -12.69 -6.33
CA ALA A 186 9.81 -13.24 -7.33
C ALA A 186 11.18 -13.54 -6.71
N MET A 187 11.72 -12.63 -5.87
CA MET A 187 12.97 -12.79 -5.13
C MET A 187 12.84 -13.91 -4.11
N LEU A 188 11.72 -13.92 -3.39
CA LEU A 188 11.41 -14.99 -2.41
C LEU A 188 11.36 -16.35 -3.08
N ALA A 189 10.65 -16.47 -4.20
CA ALA A 189 10.54 -17.73 -4.95
C ALA A 189 11.91 -18.26 -5.42
N ALA A 190 12.83 -17.38 -5.83
CA ALA A 190 14.18 -17.77 -6.21
C ALA A 190 14.95 -18.38 -5.03
N ILE A 191 14.88 -17.75 -3.85
CA ILE A 191 15.53 -18.21 -2.63
C ILE A 191 14.91 -19.53 -2.14
N GLU A 192 13.58 -19.60 -2.08
CA GLU A 192 12.86 -20.80 -1.66
C GLU A 192 13.12 -22.00 -2.59
N ALA A 193 13.17 -21.74 -3.91
CA ALA A 193 13.41 -22.79 -4.89
C ALA A 193 14.79 -23.43 -4.76
N CYS A 194 15.85 -22.65 -4.52
CA CYS A 194 17.21 -23.18 -4.42
C CYS A 194 17.53 -23.74 -3.02
N THR A 195 16.89 -23.23 -1.96
CA THR A 195 17.16 -23.68 -0.58
C THR A 195 16.26 -24.83 -0.12
N GLY A 196 15.06 -24.92 -0.67
CA GLY A 196 13.97 -25.80 -0.21
C GLY A 196 13.29 -25.28 1.08
N ALA A 197 13.76 -24.16 1.64
CA ALA A 197 13.14 -23.51 2.80
C ALA A 197 11.91 -22.69 2.39
N ARG A 198 11.10 -22.31 3.38
CA ARG A 198 9.97 -21.40 3.21
C ARG A 198 10.12 -20.20 4.11
N ALA A 199 9.55 -19.07 3.70
CA ALA A 199 9.46 -17.91 4.57
C ALA A 199 8.72 -18.26 5.85
N GLU A 200 9.31 -17.91 7.00
CA GLU A 200 8.68 -18.03 8.33
C GLU A 200 7.50 -17.06 8.44
N ALA A 201 7.66 -15.86 7.87
CA ALA A 201 6.62 -14.85 7.83
C ALA A 201 6.71 -14.00 6.56
N ILE A 202 5.53 -13.62 6.05
CA ILE A 202 5.35 -12.54 5.10
C ILE A 202 4.58 -11.47 5.85
N VAL A 203 5.16 -10.28 6.05
CA VAL A 203 4.62 -9.31 7.03
C VAL A 203 3.65 -8.29 6.44
N GLY A 204 3.71 -8.02 5.14
CA GLY A 204 2.81 -7.11 4.42
C GLY A 204 1.40 -7.68 4.22
N LYS A 205 0.48 -6.89 3.65
CA LYS A 205 -0.88 -7.35 3.31
C LYS A 205 -0.84 -8.68 2.52
N PRO A 206 -1.67 -9.67 2.82
CA PRO A 206 -2.81 -9.67 3.74
C PRO A 206 -2.46 -10.11 5.19
N SER A 207 -1.21 -10.09 5.59
CA SER A 207 -0.71 -10.65 6.84
C SER A 207 -1.36 -10.05 8.10
N PRO A 208 -1.61 -10.86 9.14
CA PRO A 208 -2.03 -10.38 10.46
C PRO A 208 -0.99 -9.45 11.10
N HIS A 209 0.29 -9.53 10.73
CA HIS A 209 1.32 -8.61 11.20
C HIS A 209 1.07 -7.18 10.72
N MET A 210 0.69 -7.00 9.44
CA MET A 210 0.30 -5.70 8.90
C MET A 210 -0.97 -5.18 9.56
N ALA A 211 -2.00 -6.02 9.68
CA ALA A 211 -3.25 -5.64 10.33
C ALA A 211 -3.04 -5.18 11.78
N ALA A 212 -2.21 -5.90 12.54
CA ALA A 212 -1.88 -5.53 13.91
C ALA A 212 -1.10 -4.22 14.00
N THR A 213 -0.15 -3.97 13.07
CA THR A 213 0.60 -2.70 12.97
C THR A 213 -0.36 -1.53 12.72
N LEU A 214 -1.29 -1.74 11.82
CA LEU A 214 -2.28 -0.75 11.41
C LEU A 214 -3.26 -0.39 12.54
N LEU A 215 -3.86 -1.38 13.19
CA LEU A 215 -4.83 -1.16 14.27
C LEU A 215 -4.17 -0.52 15.50
N GLU A 216 -2.93 -0.87 15.80
CA GLU A 216 -2.13 -0.23 16.83
C GLU A 216 -1.86 1.25 16.51
N ARG A 217 -1.54 1.57 15.25
CA ARG A 217 -1.34 2.95 14.77
C ARG A 217 -2.62 3.78 14.84
N LEU A 218 -3.76 3.20 14.46
CA LEU A 218 -5.07 3.85 14.55
C LEU A 218 -5.57 4.01 15.99
N ALA A 219 -5.11 3.16 16.92
CA ALA A 219 -5.67 3.01 18.26
C ALA A 219 -7.20 2.84 18.23
N LEU A 220 -7.69 1.98 17.32
CA LEU A 220 -9.11 1.66 17.14
C LEU A 220 -9.30 0.14 17.07
N VAL A 221 -10.55 -0.28 17.27
CA VAL A 221 -10.95 -1.68 17.12
C VAL A 221 -11.34 -1.97 15.66
N ALA A 222 -11.16 -3.22 15.26
CA ALA A 222 -11.29 -3.62 13.86
C ALA A 222 -12.69 -3.38 13.28
N ASP A 223 -13.76 -3.76 13.99
CA ASP A 223 -15.16 -3.67 13.54
C ASP A 223 -15.67 -2.23 13.36
N ARG A 224 -14.93 -1.24 13.90
CA ARG A 224 -15.18 0.20 13.72
C ARG A 224 -14.26 0.84 12.70
N THR A 225 -13.45 0.02 12.00
CA THR A 225 -12.48 0.44 10.99
C THR A 225 -12.89 -0.11 9.64
N LEU A 226 -12.96 0.75 8.62
CA LEU A 226 -13.17 0.38 7.23
C LEU A 226 -11.85 0.46 6.49
N LEU A 227 -11.48 -0.63 5.82
CA LEU A 227 -10.33 -0.66 4.91
C LEU A 227 -10.83 -0.63 3.48
N VAL A 228 -10.35 0.35 2.71
CA VAL A 228 -10.60 0.46 1.27
C VAL A 228 -9.33 0.16 0.49
N GLY A 229 -9.45 -0.70 -0.50
CA GLY A 229 -8.36 -1.07 -1.40
C GLY A 229 -8.89 -1.60 -2.72
N ASP A 230 -7.98 -1.80 -3.66
CA ASP A 230 -8.31 -2.23 -5.03
C ASP A 230 -8.03 -3.72 -5.29
N ARG A 231 -7.48 -4.46 -4.30
CA ARG A 231 -7.09 -5.86 -4.47
C ARG A 231 -7.80 -6.81 -3.52
N LEU A 232 -8.47 -7.82 -4.08
CA LEU A 232 -9.18 -8.84 -3.31
C LEU A 232 -8.24 -9.65 -2.40
N GLU A 233 -7.09 -10.09 -2.93
CA GLU A 233 -6.21 -11.04 -2.25
C GLU A 233 -5.29 -10.39 -1.19
N THR A 234 -5.16 -9.09 -1.18
CA THR A 234 -4.35 -8.37 -0.19
C THR A 234 -5.21 -7.51 0.72
N ASP A 235 -5.82 -6.45 0.19
CA ASP A 235 -6.58 -5.48 0.99
C ASP A 235 -7.83 -6.08 1.60
N ILE A 236 -8.67 -6.69 0.75
CA ILE A 236 -9.97 -7.20 1.16
C ILE A 236 -9.81 -8.44 2.05
N ARG A 237 -8.91 -9.35 1.68
CA ARG A 237 -8.59 -10.52 2.51
C ARG A 237 -8.09 -10.10 3.88
N MET A 238 -7.13 -9.16 3.96
CA MET A 238 -6.62 -8.67 5.25
C MET A 238 -7.72 -8.03 6.09
N ALA A 239 -8.59 -7.22 5.48
CA ALA A 239 -9.69 -6.61 6.22
C ALA A 239 -10.62 -7.65 6.83
N ILE A 240 -11.01 -8.67 6.04
CA ILE A 240 -11.88 -9.78 6.51
C ILE A 240 -11.20 -10.54 7.65
N GLU A 241 -9.96 -10.98 7.45
CA GLU A 241 -9.21 -11.79 8.42
C GLU A 241 -8.93 -11.04 9.72
N ALA A 242 -8.77 -9.72 9.66
CA ALA A 242 -8.57 -8.87 10.83
C ALA A 242 -9.88 -8.38 11.47
N GLY A 243 -11.04 -8.73 10.94
CA GLY A 243 -12.34 -8.29 11.45
C GLY A 243 -12.66 -6.81 11.14
N MET A 244 -11.92 -6.18 10.22
CA MET A 244 -12.24 -4.85 9.68
C MET A 244 -13.35 -4.94 8.62
N VAL A 245 -13.95 -3.81 8.28
CA VAL A 245 -14.97 -3.74 7.22
C VAL A 245 -14.30 -3.59 5.86
N PRO A 246 -14.41 -4.58 4.94
CA PRO A 246 -13.75 -4.54 3.65
C PRO A 246 -14.56 -3.76 2.62
N ALA A 247 -13.94 -2.77 1.98
CA ALA A 247 -14.49 -2.03 0.85
C ALA A 247 -13.54 -2.13 -0.34
N LEU A 248 -14.01 -2.71 -1.44
CA LEU A 248 -13.27 -2.81 -2.68
C LEU A 248 -13.61 -1.63 -3.58
N VAL A 249 -12.60 -1.01 -4.19
CA VAL A 249 -12.78 -0.05 -5.29
C VAL A 249 -12.38 -0.68 -6.62
N LEU A 250 -13.14 -0.39 -7.67
CA LEU A 250 -12.89 -0.89 -9.03
C LEU A 250 -12.02 0.07 -9.87
N SER A 251 -11.37 1.04 -9.22
CA SER A 251 -10.49 2.02 -9.87
C SER A 251 -9.07 1.51 -10.12
N GLY A 252 -8.72 0.36 -9.59
CA GLY A 252 -7.37 -0.21 -9.64
C GLY A 252 -7.30 -1.58 -10.31
N ALA A 253 -6.68 -2.57 -9.63
CA ALA A 253 -6.31 -3.86 -10.21
C ALA A 253 -7.48 -4.83 -10.39
N THR A 254 -8.52 -4.78 -9.53
CA THR A 254 -9.64 -5.71 -9.55
C THR A 254 -10.76 -5.24 -10.47
N THR A 255 -11.27 -6.14 -11.30
CA THR A 255 -12.44 -5.92 -12.16
C THR A 255 -13.72 -6.53 -11.55
N SER A 256 -14.91 -6.12 -12.03
CA SER A 256 -16.19 -6.73 -11.63
C SER A 256 -16.21 -8.25 -11.90
N LEU A 257 -15.54 -8.70 -12.96
CA LEU A 257 -15.43 -10.12 -13.29
C LEU A 257 -14.59 -10.89 -12.25
N ASP A 258 -13.51 -10.28 -11.75
CA ASP A 258 -12.69 -10.86 -10.69
C ASP A 258 -13.49 -11.00 -9.40
N VAL A 259 -14.31 -9.99 -9.05
CA VAL A 259 -15.22 -10.06 -7.91
C VAL A 259 -16.19 -11.22 -8.03
N ALA A 260 -16.80 -11.39 -9.21
CA ALA A 260 -17.76 -12.47 -9.46
C ALA A 260 -17.13 -13.87 -9.30
N ARG A 261 -15.86 -14.02 -9.70
CA ARG A 261 -15.12 -15.30 -9.68
C ARG A 261 -14.43 -15.60 -8.35
N SER A 262 -14.14 -14.60 -7.55
CA SER A 262 -13.42 -14.75 -6.28
C SER A 262 -14.29 -15.41 -5.21
N SER A 263 -13.66 -16.09 -4.26
CA SER A 263 -14.29 -16.51 -3.00
C SER A 263 -14.21 -15.42 -1.93
N VAL A 264 -13.33 -14.43 -2.10
CA VAL A 264 -13.22 -13.28 -1.21
C VAL A 264 -14.38 -12.34 -1.45
N ARG A 265 -15.15 -12.02 -0.39
CA ARG A 265 -16.35 -11.19 -0.49
C ARG A 265 -16.17 -9.89 0.29
N PRO A 266 -15.99 -8.74 -0.39
CA PRO A 266 -16.03 -7.44 0.28
C PRO A 266 -17.42 -7.14 0.84
N ARG A 267 -17.51 -6.30 1.86
CA ARG A 267 -18.79 -5.75 2.34
C ARG A 267 -19.36 -4.73 1.35
N TYR A 268 -18.47 -3.95 0.72
CA TYR A 268 -18.84 -2.95 -0.26
C TYR A 268 -18.00 -3.12 -1.54
N VAL A 269 -18.64 -3.02 -2.70
CA VAL A 269 -17.99 -2.90 -4.02
C VAL A 269 -18.34 -1.53 -4.58
N LEU A 270 -17.35 -0.66 -4.67
CA LEU A 270 -17.49 0.76 -5.03
C LEU A 270 -16.87 1.02 -6.40
N ALA A 271 -17.40 1.99 -7.16
CA ALA A 271 -16.74 2.40 -8.41
C ALA A 271 -15.37 3.01 -8.13
N SER A 272 -15.29 3.83 -7.11
CA SER A 272 -14.07 4.54 -6.71
C SER A 272 -14.11 4.92 -5.23
N VAL A 273 -13.00 5.46 -4.73
CA VAL A 273 -12.91 5.99 -3.38
C VAL A 273 -13.87 7.17 -3.11
N ALA A 274 -14.36 7.85 -4.15
CA ALA A 274 -15.36 8.91 -4.00
C ALA A 274 -16.66 8.40 -3.35
N ASP A 275 -17.00 7.12 -3.56
CA ASP A 275 -18.22 6.50 -3.05
C ASP A 275 -18.14 6.03 -1.59
N ILE A 276 -16.97 6.22 -0.93
CA ILE A 276 -16.77 5.79 0.46
C ILE A 276 -17.43 6.71 1.48
N VAL A 277 -17.79 7.93 1.08
CA VAL A 277 -18.39 8.93 1.97
C VAL A 277 -19.87 8.61 2.15
N PRO A 278 -20.33 8.33 3.40
CA PRO A 278 -21.74 8.04 3.62
C PRO A 278 -22.65 9.21 3.29
N ALA A 279 -23.88 8.91 2.89
CA ALA A 279 -24.91 9.93 2.73
C ALA A 279 -25.09 10.71 4.05
N GLY A 280 -25.10 12.05 3.96
CA GLY A 280 -25.20 12.94 5.12
C GLY A 280 -23.87 13.44 5.69
N VAL A 281 -22.71 12.94 5.24
CA VAL A 281 -21.42 13.57 5.49
C VAL A 281 -21.16 14.59 4.38
N PRO A 282 -21.07 15.90 4.71
CA PRO A 282 -20.88 16.92 3.68
C PRO A 282 -19.48 16.80 3.06
N LEU A 283 -19.40 16.88 1.74
CA LEU A 283 -18.12 17.02 1.05
C LEU A 283 -17.53 18.40 1.33
N VAL A 284 -16.24 18.44 1.65
CA VAL A 284 -15.51 19.70 1.85
C VAL A 284 -15.16 20.26 0.47
N THR A 285 -16.05 21.09 -0.08
CA THR A 285 -15.76 21.82 -1.31
C THR A 285 -14.91 23.05 -0.99
N ASN A 286 -13.60 22.94 -1.10
CA ASN A 286 -12.74 24.11 -1.14
C ASN A 286 -12.88 24.78 -2.52
N HIS A 287 -13.81 25.70 -2.64
CA HIS A 287 -13.64 26.76 -3.63
C HIS A 287 -12.49 27.64 -3.13
N ALA A 288 -11.30 27.48 -3.71
CA ALA A 288 -10.28 28.51 -3.59
C ALA A 288 -10.91 29.84 -4.05
N PRO A 289 -10.85 30.91 -3.26
CA PRO A 289 -11.30 32.20 -3.74
C PRO A 289 -10.40 32.59 -4.92
N THR A 290 -10.98 32.72 -6.09
CA THR A 290 -10.35 33.42 -7.21
C THR A 290 -10.16 34.86 -6.78
N SER A 291 -9.00 35.18 -6.24
CA SER A 291 -8.61 36.55 -5.94
C SER A 291 -8.36 37.30 -7.25
N SER A 292 -9.40 37.84 -7.81
CA SER A 292 -9.31 38.98 -8.73
C SER A 292 -9.29 40.27 -7.91
N VAL A 293 -8.14 40.67 -7.44
CA VAL A 293 -7.89 42.04 -7.04
C VAL A 293 -6.70 42.55 -7.85
N ILE A 294 -7.03 43.04 -9.04
CA ILE A 294 -6.14 43.98 -9.74
C ILE A 294 -6.34 45.32 -9.03
N ALA A 295 -5.48 45.62 -8.06
CA ALA A 295 -5.39 46.96 -7.54
C ALA A 295 -4.69 47.86 -8.59
N ALA A 296 -5.43 48.76 -9.17
CA ALA A 296 -4.90 49.84 -10.00
C ALA A 296 -3.92 50.70 -9.16
N VAL A 297 -2.64 50.62 -9.48
CA VAL A 297 -1.67 51.59 -8.99
C VAL A 297 -1.86 52.86 -9.82
N GLN A 298 -2.43 53.89 -9.19
CA GLN A 298 -2.36 55.27 -9.71
C GLN A 298 -0.97 55.83 -9.42
N THR A 299 -0.23 56.12 -10.48
CA THR A 299 0.98 56.92 -10.43
C THR A 299 0.61 58.37 -10.28
N PRO A 300 1.24 59.19 -9.40
CA PRO A 300 1.21 60.65 -9.52
C PRO A 300 2.35 61.12 -10.39
N GLU A 301 2.03 61.94 -11.42
CA GLU A 301 2.92 62.87 -12.09
C GLU A 301 2.82 64.27 -11.49
N PRO A 302 3.73 65.16 -11.90
CA PRO A 302 5.19 65.27 -11.64
C PRO A 302 5.55 66.14 -10.49
#